data_9063aaf0da92ff7adef9d79392b48688
#
_entry.id   9063aaf0da92ff7adef9d79392b48688
#
_cell.length_a   1.000
_cell.length_b   1.000
_cell.length_c   1.000
_cell.angle_alpha   90.00
_cell.angle_beta   90.00
_cell.angle_gamma   90.00
#
_symmetry.space_group_name_H-M   'P 1'
#
loop_
_entity.id
_entity.type
_entity.pdbx_description
1 polymer ?
#
loop_
_entity_poly.entity_id
_entity_poly.type
_entity_poly.pdbx_seq_one_letter_code
_entity_poly.pdbx_strand_id
1 'polypeptide(L)'
;ESIRPLLSVLDVAKAGLLEIGALDAPVGEAMVALGCSGISTGRAVIAPRDGEWIDPGQVRVMLDQAGLSEWDIMEGDIDEHETREWLFGVQDELSKTAPDASSSSLILPVDQHFNVKGVGLVAIGYVQSGSLSKHDEVEVLPASDVGVVRSLQVMDDDVEVAFSGDRVGVALRNLREQSLHRGCMICVPGDGALVGHESSSFDLELAPFQRKELSIGDVVHAASDLQFTVGRVSGLEGSSVVVDWDSPLWIRGDGSSRVLIVQLDAVPMRVMGRASNVQKTG
;
A
#
# COMPACT_ATOMS: atom_id res chain seq x y z
N GLU A 1 -16.57 10.73 -0.18
CA GLU A 1 -16.05 9.56 -0.90
C GLU A 1 -15.01 8.85 -0.02
N SER A 2 -14.90 7.51 -0.12
CA SER A 2 -13.99 6.74 0.75
C SER A 2 -12.53 6.89 0.29
N ILE A 3 -11.61 7.12 1.23
CA ILE A 3 -10.16 7.16 0.94
C ILE A 3 -9.53 5.75 0.79
N ARG A 4 -10.22 4.69 1.27
CA ARG A 4 -9.66 3.33 1.29
C ARG A 4 -9.20 2.79 -0.07
N PRO A 5 -9.92 3.02 -1.20
CA PRO A 5 -9.42 2.59 -2.51
C PRO A 5 -8.08 3.22 -2.88
N LEU A 6 -7.91 4.53 -2.62
CA LEU A 6 -6.64 5.22 -2.85
C LEU A 6 -5.52 4.59 -2.02
N LEU A 7 -5.72 4.40 -0.72
CA LEU A 7 -4.72 3.79 0.17
C LEU A 7 -4.32 2.39 -0.30
N SER A 8 -5.28 1.57 -0.73
CA SER A 8 -4.98 0.22 -1.24
C SER A 8 -4.13 0.23 -2.52
N VAL A 9 -4.34 1.22 -3.40
CA VAL A 9 -3.50 1.39 -4.60
C VAL A 9 -2.09 1.84 -4.20
N LEU A 10 -1.99 2.78 -3.26
CA LEU A 10 -0.71 3.31 -2.78
C LEU A 10 0.18 2.25 -2.11
N ASP A 11 -0.42 1.24 -1.47
CA ASP A 11 0.32 0.13 -0.87
C ASP A 11 1.12 -0.69 -1.90
N VAL A 12 0.61 -0.80 -3.13
CA VAL A 12 1.21 -1.64 -4.17
C VAL A 12 1.87 -0.84 -5.30
N ALA A 13 1.48 0.42 -5.49
CA ALA A 13 2.03 1.27 -6.55
C ALA A 13 3.51 1.62 -6.29
N LYS A 14 4.29 1.66 -7.36
CA LYS A 14 5.70 2.11 -7.35
C LYS A 14 5.90 3.39 -8.15
N ALA A 15 4.94 3.75 -8.99
CA ALA A 15 4.90 5.00 -9.74
C ALA A 15 3.48 5.58 -9.71
N GLY A 16 3.36 6.90 -9.88
CA GLY A 16 2.08 7.59 -9.87
C GLY A 16 1.83 8.37 -11.15
N LEU A 17 0.56 8.41 -11.58
CA LEU A 17 0.06 9.32 -12.60
C LEU A 17 -1.13 10.07 -12.01
N LEU A 18 -1.02 11.38 -11.87
CA LEU A 18 -2.05 12.23 -11.27
C LEU A 18 -2.57 13.23 -12.31
N GLU A 19 -3.83 13.07 -12.72
CA GLU A 19 -4.53 14.07 -13.52
C GLU A 19 -5.08 15.18 -12.62
N ILE A 20 -4.78 16.43 -12.97
CA ILE A 20 -5.18 17.63 -12.23
C ILE A 20 -6.15 18.42 -13.09
N GLY A 21 -7.45 18.21 -12.85
CA GLY A 21 -8.52 18.93 -13.50
C GLY A 21 -8.93 20.22 -12.77
N ALA A 22 -8.61 20.33 -11.49
CA ALA A 22 -8.80 21.51 -10.64
C ALA A 22 -7.87 21.43 -9.43
N LEU A 23 -7.51 22.58 -8.83
CA LEU A 23 -6.76 22.62 -7.57
C LEU A 23 -7.74 22.69 -6.39
N ASP A 24 -8.25 21.53 -6.02
CA ASP A 24 -9.22 21.36 -4.94
C ASP A 24 -8.68 20.48 -3.79
N ALA A 25 -9.44 20.37 -2.71
CA ALA A 25 -9.04 19.60 -1.54
C ALA A 25 -8.81 18.11 -1.84
N PRO A 26 -9.62 17.41 -2.66
CA PRO A 26 -9.35 16.02 -3.06
C PRO A 26 -8.02 15.83 -3.79
N VAL A 27 -7.65 16.73 -4.69
CA VAL A 27 -6.35 16.68 -5.39
C VAL A 27 -5.21 16.91 -4.41
N GLY A 28 -5.34 17.89 -3.51
CA GLY A 28 -4.36 18.14 -2.45
C GLY A 28 -4.19 16.93 -1.52
N GLU A 29 -5.28 16.29 -1.10
CA GLU A 29 -5.22 15.06 -0.29
C GLU A 29 -4.56 13.90 -1.04
N ALA A 30 -4.83 13.75 -2.35
CA ALA A 30 -4.19 12.73 -3.17
C ALA A 30 -2.67 12.96 -3.31
N MET A 31 -2.24 14.21 -3.54
CA MET A 31 -0.80 14.55 -3.57
C MET A 31 -0.11 14.20 -2.24
N VAL A 32 -0.72 14.58 -1.12
CA VAL A 32 -0.19 14.27 0.21
C VAL A 32 -0.14 12.77 0.46
N ALA A 33 -1.18 12.03 0.09
CA ALA A 33 -1.21 10.58 0.23
C ALA A 33 -0.11 9.89 -0.59
N LEU A 34 0.11 10.34 -1.83
CA LEU A 34 1.20 9.86 -2.70
C LEU A 34 2.58 10.13 -2.08
N GLY A 35 2.81 11.35 -1.58
CA GLY A 35 4.07 11.71 -0.92
C GLY A 35 4.32 10.93 0.36
N CYS A 36 3.34 10.85 1.26
CA CYS A 36 3.43 10.06 2.50
C CYS A 36 3.66 8.56 2.22
N SER A 37 3.17 8.05 1.09
CA SER A 37 3.42 6.66 0.66
C SER A 37 4.83 6.44 0.07
N GLY A 38 5.64 7.50 -0.09
CA GLY A 38 6.99 7.41 -0.63
C GLY A 38 7.06 7.03 -2.11
N ILE A 39 6.03 7.39 -2.90
CA ILE A 39 6.03 7.19 -4.35
C ILE A 39 6.80 8.35 -4.99
N SER A 40 8.12 8.19 -5.11
CA SER A 40 9.01 9.23 -5.61
C SER A 40 8.94 9.43 -7.12
N THR A 41 8.54 8.42 -7.87
CA THR A 41 8.47 8.47 -9.34
C THR A 41 7.04 8.69 -9.79
N GLY A 42 6.82 9.73 -10.60
CA GLY A 42 5.46 10.00 -11.09
C GLY A 42 5.39 11.18 -12.05
N ARG A 43 4.18 11.35 -12.60
CA ARG A 43 3.81 12.49 -13.46
C ARG A 43 2.52 13.12 -12.98
N ALA A 44 2.49 14.43 -12.95
CA ALA A 44 1.29 15.23 -12.77
C ALA A 44 0.89 15.82 -14.12
N VAL A 45 -0.31 15.52 -14.59
CA VAL A 45 -0.84 16.02 -15.86
C VAL A 45 -1.90 17.08 -15.59
N ILE A 46 -1.63 18.30 -16.00
CA ILE A 46 -2.54 19.43 -15.87
C ILE A 46 -3.51 19.39 -17.07
N ALA A 47 -4.74 18.95 -16.81
CA ALA A 47 -5.82 18.85 -17.78
C ALA A 47 -7.06 19.59 -17.26
N PRO A 48 -7.09 20.93 -17.31
CA PRO A 48 -8.16 21.73 -16.73
C PRO A 48 -9.51 21.40 -17.33
N ARG A 49 -10.54 21.31 -16.49
CA ARG A 49 -11.92 21.09 -16.92
C ARG A 49 -12.53 22.41 -17.37
N ASP A 50 -13.40 22.35 -18.37
CA ASP A 50 -14.25 23.47 -18.80
C ASP A 50 -13.50 24.77 -19.18
N GLY A 51 -12.23 24.66 -19.64
CA GLY A 51 -11.44 25.81 -20.07
C GLY A 51 -10.90 26.69 -18.93
N GLU A 52 -10.94 26.18 -17.68
CA GLU A 52 -10.23 26.81 -16.57
C GLU A 52 -8.72 26.74 -16.82
N TRP A 53 -8.00 27.70 -16.26
CA TRP A 53 -6.55 27.70 -16.32
C TRP A 53 -5.97 27.34 -14.96
N ILE A 54 -5.02 26.42 -14.95
CA ILE A 54 -4.28 26.00 -13.76
C ILE A 54 -2.82 26.41 -13.93
N ASP A 55 -2.27 27.15 -12.98
CA ASP A 55 -0.88 27.61 -13.00
C ASP A 55 0.08 26.44 -12.73
N PRO A 56 0.93 26.01 -13.67
CA PRO A 56 1.92 24.97 -13.47
C PRO A 56 2.90 25.29 -12.32
N GLY A 57 3.21 26.57 -12.09
CA GLY A 57 4.04 27.01 -10.98
C GLY A 57 3.39 26.72 -9.63
N GLN A 58 2.08 26.91 -9.50
CA GLN A 58 1.34 26.56 -8.30
C GLN A 58 1.30 25.04 -8.09
N VAL A 59 1.10 24.26 -9.17
CA VAL A 59 1.17 22.80 -9.11
C VAL A 59 2.55 22.33 -8.61
N ARG A 60 3.65 22.91 -9.13
CA ARG A 60 5.02 22.59 -8.68
C ARG A 60 5.17 22.82 -7.19
N VAL A 61 4.75 23.99 -6.69
CA VAL A 61 4.83 24.29 -5.25
C VAL A 61 4.05 23.28 -4.41
N MET A 62 2.86 22.86 -4.86
CA MET A 62 2.06 21.86 -4.13
C MET A 62 2.73 20.48 -4.13
N LEU A 63 3.28 20.03 -5.27
CA LEU A 63 4.02 18.78 -5.38
C LEU A 63 5.26 18.79 -4.47
N ASP A 64 6.05 19.86 -4.49
CA ASP A 64 7.25 20.01 -3.67
C ASP A 64 6.89 19.93 -2.17
N GLN A 65 5.84 20.62 -1.76
CA GLN A 65 5.34 20.60 -0.39
C GLN A 65 4.77 19.23 0.02
N ALA A 66 4.22 18.48 -0.94
CA ALA A 66 3.73 17.13 -0.71
C ALA A 66 4.84 16.07 -0.70
N GLY A 67 6.11 16.44 -0.95
CA GLY A 67 7.24 15.51 -1.03
C GLY A 67 7.37 14.82 -2.39
N LEU A 68 6.80 15.41 -3.46
CA LEU A 68 6.79 14.90 -4.83
C LEU A 68 7.64 15.78 -5.77
N SER A 69 8.76 16.33 -5.29
CA SER A 69 9.62 17.25 -6.03
C SER A 69 10.19 16.65 -7.33
N GLU A 70 10.41 15.35 -7.35
CA GLU A 70 10.96 14.62 -8.50
C GLU A 70 9.89 14.27 -9.57
N TRP A 71 8.63 14.61 -9.34
CA TRP A 71 7.58 14.33 -10.31
C TRP A 71 7.61 15.32 -11.48
N ASP A 72 7.48 14.80 -12.70
CA ASP A 72 7.31 15.61 -13.88
C ASP A 72 5.93 16.30 -13.93
N ILE A 73 5.86 17.50 -14.49
CA ILE A 73 4.59 18.18 -14.80
C ILE A 73 4.42 18.20 -16.30
N MET A 74 3.28 17.75 -16.77
CA MET A 74 2.84 17.80 -18.17
C MET A 74 1.59 18.64 -18.29
N GLU A 75 1.40 19.31 -19.42
CA GLU A 75 0.20 20.10 -19.72
C GLU A 75 -0.52 19.50 -20.93
N GLY A 76 -1.85 19.42 -20.85
CA GLY A 76 -2.71 18.89 -21.91
C GLY A 76 -3.21 17.48 -21.64
N ASP A 77 -3.77 16.86 -22.69
CA ASP A 77 -4.32 15.51 -22.59
C ASP A 77 -3.22 14.45 -22.40
N ILE A 78 -3.58 13.37 -21.71
CA ILE A 78 -2.69 12.23 -21.54
C ILE A 78 -2.48 11.53 -22.88
N ASP A 79 -1.25 11.55 -23.40
CA ASP A 79 -0.87 10.74 -24.56
C ASP A 79 -0.62 9.31 -24.12
N GLU A 80 -1.41 8.37 -24.63
CA GLU A 80 -1.33 6.95 -24.25
C GLU A 80 0.01 6.31 -24.67
N HIS A 81 0.56 6.69 -25.83
CA HIS A 81 1.82 6.12 -26.31
C HIS A 81 2.98 6.63 -25.47
N GLU A 82 3.08 7.93 -25.25
CA GLU A 82 4.13 8.52 -24.42
C GLU A 82 4.06 8.01 -22.97
N THR A 83 2.86 7.89 -22.42
CA THR A 83 2.64 7.35 -21.07
C THR A 83 3.09 5.89 -20.97
N ARG A 84 2.81 5.07 -21.98
CA ARG A 84 3.25 3.68 -22.05
C ARG A 84 4.77 3.57 -22.09
N GLU A 85 5.43 4.33 -22.95
CA GLU A 85 6.90 4.34 -23.05
C GLU A 85 7.55 4.79 -21.74
N TRP A 86 6.98 5.80 -21.09
CA TRP A 86 7.43 6.22 -19.77
C TRP A 86 7.28 5.11 -18.72
N LEU A 87 6.14 4.40 -18.69
CA LEU A 87 5.92 3.29 -17.77
C LEU A 87 6.89 2.13 -17.99
N PHE A 88 7.23 1.80 -19.25
CA PHE A 88 8.27 0.82 -19.53
C PHE A 88 9.65 1.27 -19.02
N GLY A 89 9.99 2.55 -19.21
CA GLY A 89 11.22 3.10 -18.64
C GLY A 89 11.26 3.00 -17.12
N VAL A 90 10.16 3.31 -16.44
CA VAL A 90 10.03 3.17 -14.98
C VAL A 90 10.16 1.70 -14.55
N GLN A 91 9.53 0.78 -15.26
CA GLN A 91 9.66 -0.66 -15.01
C GLN A 91 11.11 -1.12 -15.12
N ASP A 92 11.84 -0.70 -16.15
CA ASP A 92 13.25 -1.05 -16.36
C ASP A 92 14.13 -0.53 -15.21
N GLU A 93 13.91 0.70 -14.74
CA GLU A 93 14.66 1.26 -13.60
C GLU A 93 14.34 0.55 -12.28
N LEU A 94 13.07 0.27 -12.00
CA LEU A 94 12.66 -0.48 -10.82
C LEU A 94 13.22 -1.90 -10.82
N SER A 95 13.30 -2.55 -12.00
CA SER A 95 13.85 -3.89 -12.12
C SER A 95 15.35 -3.96 -11.80
N LYS A 96 16.11 -2.87 -12.05
CA LYS A 96 17.54 -2.79 -11.72
C LYS A 96 17.79 -2.64 -10.22
N THR A 97 16.84 -2.07 -9.50
CA THR A 97 16.96 -1.77 -8.06
C THR A 97 16.19 -2.75 -7.19
N ALA A 98 15.44 -3.69 -7.80
CA ALA A 98 14.68 -4.68 -7.07
C ALA A 98 15.61 -5.60 -6.25
N PRO A 99 15.29 -5.85 -4.97
CA PRO A 99 16.03 -6.84 -4.17
C PRO A 99 15.98 -8.21 -4.83
N ASP A 100 17.03 -9.02 -4.62
CA ASP A 100 17.02 -10.41 -5.07
C ASP A 100 15.87 -11.17 -4.36
N ALA A 101 14.89 -11.60 -5.16
CA ALA A 101 13.72 -12.31 -4.66
C ALA A 101 14.09 -13.62 -3.93
N SER A 102 15.26 -14.21 -4.24
CA SER A 102 15.72 -15.45 -3.61
C SER A 102 16.19 -15.28 -2.16
N SER A 103 16.50 -14.05 -1.75
CA SER A 103 17.02 -13.73 -0.41
C SER A 103 15.96 -13.16 0.55
N SER A 104 14.76 -12.90 0.08
CA SER A 104 13.69 -12.25 0.84
C SER A 104 12.55 -13.21 1.14
N SER A 105 11.98 -13.13 2.33
CA SER A 105 10.78 -13.89 2.70
C SER A 105 9.56 -13.46 1.90
N LEU A 106 8.66 -14.41 1.62
CA LEU A 106 7.41 -14.15 0.91
C LEU A 106 6.50 -13.26 1.75
N ILE A 107 6.05 -12.16 1.14
CA ILE A 107 4.97 -11.32 1.65
C ILE A 107 4.01 -11.04 0.50
N LEU A 108 2.78 -11.56 0.61
CA LEU A 108 1.74 -11.44 -0.39
C LEU A 108 0.43 -11.01 0.26
N PRO A 109 0.14 -9.70 0.31
CA PRO A 109 -1.17 -9.22 0.73
C PRO A 109 -2.25 -9.58 -0.28
N VAL A 110 -3.40 -10.03 0.23
CA VAL A 110 -4.56 -10.47 -0.57
C VAL A 110 -5.51 -9.32 -0.81
N ASP A 111 -5.79 -9.05 -2.09
CA ASP A 111 -6.78 -8.05 -2.52
C ASP A 111 -8.18 -8.66 -2.66
N GLN A 112 -8.27 -9.85 -3.26
CA GLN A 112 -9.52 -10.54 -3.53
C GLN A 112 -9.39 -12.04 -3.28
N HIS A 113 -10.52 -12.69 -2.98
CA HIS A 113 -10.60 -14.15 -2.94
C HIS A 113 -11.96 -14.62 -3.42
N PHE A 114 -12.00 -15.81 -3.96
CA PHE A 114 -13.23 -16.45 -4.43
C PHE A 114 -13.04 -17.96 -4.61
N ASN A 115 -14.14 -18.68 -4.70
CA ASN A 115 -14.13 -20.12 -4.93
C ASN A 115 -14.50 -20.41 -6.39
N VAL A 116 -13.59 -21.08 -7.12
CA VAL A 116 -13.76 -21.41 -8.54
C VAL A 116 -14.12 -22.89 -8.69
N LYS A 117 -15.25 -23.19 -9.36
CA LYS A 117 -15.67 -24.55 -9.63
C LYS A 117 -14.56 -25.33 -10.39
N GLY A 118 -14.11 -26.44 -9.82
CA GLY A 118 -13.04 -27.28 -10.38
C GLY A 118 -11.62 -26.86 -10.02
N VAL A 119 -11.40 -25.62 -9.61
CA VAL A 119 -10.09 -25.12 -9.15
C VAL A 119 -10.03 -25.14 -7.63
N GLY A 120 -11.06 -24.67 -6.97
CA GLY A 120 -11.13 -24.50 -5.51
C GLY A 120 -10.94 -23.05 -5.10
N LEU A 121 -10.37 -22.85 -3.92
CA LEU A 121 -10.16 -21.55 -3.33
C LEU A 121 -9.01 -20.81 -4.02
N VAL A 122 -9.27 -19.59 -4.49
CA VAL A 122 -8.31 -18.72 -5.18
C VAL A 122 -8.18 -17.40 -4.43
N ALA A 123 -6.95 -16.99 -4.17
CA ALA A 123 -6.61 -15.64 -3.70
C ALA A 123 -5.96 -14.86 -4.85
N ILE A 124 -6.29 -13.58 -4.99
CA ILE A 124 -5.57 -12.64 -5.85
C ILE A 124 -4.88 -11.63 -4.94
N GLY A 125 -3.59 -11.43 -5.16
CA GLY A 125 -2.78 -10.50 -4.39
C GLY A 125 -1.58 -9.99 -5.16
N TYR A 126 -0.68 -9.31 -4.45
CA TYR A 126 0.54 -8.75 -5.01
C TYR A 126 1.73 -9.29 -4.23
N VAL A 127 2.69 -9.90 -4.92
CA VAL A 127 3.95 -10.33 -4.28
C VAL A 127 4.76 -9.08 -3.96
N GLN A 128 4.77 -8.67 -2.69
CA GLN A 128 5.51 -7.49 -2.23
C GLN A 128 6.97 -7.80 -1.93
N SER A 129 7.29 -9.04 -1.56
CA SER A 129 8.63 -9.52 -1.24
C SER A 129 8.74 -11.00 -1.50
N GLY A 130 9.93 -11.48 -1.81
CA GLY A 130 10.22 -12.90 -2.04
C GLY A 130 9.64 -13.45 -3.34
N SER A 131 9.36 -14.73 -3.33
CA SER A 131 8.76 -15.47 -4.44
C SER A 131 7.83 -16.56 -3.93
N LEU A 132 6.92 -17.02 -4.77
CA LEU A 132 5.96 -18.07 -4.49
C LEU A 132 5.96 -19.09 -5.62
N SER A 133 6.15 -20.38 -5.30
CA SER A 133 6.19 -21.47 -6.25
C SER A 133 5.00 -22.42 -6.10
N LYS A 134 4.69 -23.17 -7.16
CA LYS A 134 3.75 -24.31 -7.04
C LYS A 134 4.28 -25.29 -6.01
N HIS A 135 3.36 -25.83 -5.21
CA HIS A 135 3.60 -26.79 -4.13
C HIS A 135 4.22 -26.23 -2.87
N ASP A 136 4.52 -24.92 -2.79
CA ASP A 136 4.94 -24.29 -1.56
C ASP A 136 3.86 -24.40 -0.48
N GLU A 137 4.28 -24.65 0.76
CA GLU A 137 3.44 -24.43 1.94
C GLU A 137 3.38 -22.94 2.25
N VAL A 138 2.20 -22.46 2.54
CA VAL A 138 1.95 -21.05 2.88
C VAL A 138 1.07 -20.94 4.12
N GLU A 139 1.32 -19.91 4.91
CA GLU A 139 0.48 -19.51 6.04
C GLU A 139 -0.32 -18.27 5.68
N VAL A 140 -1.58 -18.24 6.10
CA VAL A 140 -2.47 -17.08 5.94
C VAL A 140 -2.69 -16.42 7.29
N LEU A 141 -2.21 -15.19 7.44
CA LEU A 141 -2.37 -14.37 8.64
C LEU A 141 -3.55 -13.39 8.48
N PRO A 142 -4.29 -13.09 9.54
CA PRO A 142 -4.10 -13.44 10.96
C PRO A 142 -4.61 -14.83 11.37
N ALA A 143 -5.22 -15.60 10.48
CA ALA A 143 -5.85 -16.86 10.82
C ALA A 143 -4.88 -17.96 11.21
N SER A 144 -3.59 -17.82 10.94
CA SER A 144 -2.53 -18.83 11.08
C SER A 144 -2.94 -20.18 10.49
N ASP A 145 -3.61 -20.15 9.34
CA ASP A 145 -4.09 -21.31 8.61
C ASP A 145 -3.08 -21.68 7.53
N VAL A 146 -2.70 -22.95 7.45
CA VAL A 146 -1.66 -23.42 6.54
C VAL A 146 -2.28 -24.14 5.36
N GLY A 147 -1.88 -23.73 4.17
CA GLY A 147 -2.32 -24.31 2.91
C GLY A 147 -1.14 -24.63 1.99
N VAL A 148 -1.46 -25.16 0.82
CA VAL A 148 -0.49 -25.52 -0.21
C VAL A 148 -0.89 -24.90 -1.54
N VAL A 149 0.06 -24.29 -2.22
CA VAL A 149 -0.12 -23.70 -3.55
C VAL A 149 -0.37 -24.83 -4.57
N ARG A 150 -1.52 -24.76 -5.24
CA ARG A 150 -1.89 -25.71 -6.29
C ARG A 150 -1.44 -25.25 -7.67
N SER A 151 -1.71 -23.99 -7.99
CA SER A 151 -1.34 -23.37 -9.26
C SER A 151 -1.23 -21.86 -9.09
N LEU A 152 -0.48 -21.22 -9.98
CA LEU A 152 -0.25 -19.80 -10.02
C LEU A 152 -0.59 -19.27 -11.41
N GLN A 153 -1.19 -18.07 -11.46
CA GLN A 153 -1.42 -17.32 -12.71
C GLN A 153 -0.96 -15.87 -12.57
N VAL A 154 -0.17 -15.42 -13.54
CA VAL A 154 0.25 -14.02 -13.67
C VAL A 154 -0.15 -13.54 -15.05
N MET A 155 -0.87 -12.42 -15.15
CA MET A 155 -1.40 -11.89 -16.41
C MET A 155 -2.19 -12.92 -17.24
N ASP A 156 -3.02 -13.74 -16.56
CA ASP A 156 -3.83 -14.84 -17.09
C ASP A 156 -3.02 -16.06 -17.62
N ASP A 157 -1.68 -16.03 -17.55
CA ASP A 157 -0.82 -17.15 -17.91
C ASP A 157 -0.49 -18.02 -16.70
N ASP A 158 -0.50 -19.35 -16.89
CA ASP A 158 -0.05 -20.31 -15.88
C ASP A 158 1.49 -20.20 -15.72
N VAL A 159 1.93 -20.02 -14.48
CA VAL A 159 3.36 -19.91 -14.14
C VAL A 159 3.77 -20.93 -13.09
N GLU A 160 5.05 -21.30 -13.04
CA GLU A 160 5.60 -22.16 -11.98
C GLU A 160 5.98 -21.36 -10.73
N VAL A 161 6.42 -20.09 -10.92
CA VAL A 161 6.87 -19.19 -9.88
C VAL A 161 6.34 -17.79 -10.14
N ALA A 162 5.88 -17.10 -9.10
CA ALA A 162 5.59 -15.66 -9.09
C ALA A 162 6.62 -14.94 -8.24
N PHE A 163 7.02 -13.73 -8.66
CA PHE A 163 8.08 -12.94 -8.06
C PHE A 163 7.57 -11.60 -7.51
N SER A 164 8.39 -10.97 -6.69
CA SER A 164 8.12 -9.60 -6.22
C SER A 164 7.80 -8.66 -7.38
N GLY A 165 6.68 -7.94 -7.29
CA GLY A 165 6.09 -7.09 -8.32
C GLY A 165 4.93 -7.72 -9.08
N ASP A 166 4.77 -9.05 -9.05
CA ASP A 166 3.68 -9.70 -9.75
C ASP A 166 2.34 -9.52 -9.02
N ARG A 167 1.29 -9.26 -9.80
CA ARG A 167 -0.09 -9.51 -9.38
C ARG A 167 -0.43 -10.94 -9.74
N VAL A 168 -0.67 -11.77 -8.73
CA VAL A 168 -0.80 -13.22 -8.91
C VAL A 168 -2.14 -13.74 -8.42
N GLY A 169 -2.72 -14.66 -9.19
CA GLY A 169 -3.81 -15.54 -8.76
C GLY A 169 -3.23 -16.85 -8.20
N VAL A 170 -3.52 -17.14 -6.94
CA VAL A 170 -3.00 -18.31 -6.21
C VAL A 170 -4.14 -19.26 -5.92
N ALA A 171 -4.18 -20.42 -6.57
CA ALA A 171 -5.10 -21.49 -6.19
C ALA A 171 -4.53 -22.27 -5.00
N LEU A 172 -5.30 -22.40 -3.93
CA LEU A 172 -4.88 -22.97 -2.65
C LEU A 172 -5.62 -24.25 -2.32
N ARG A 173 -4.93 -25.19 -1.67
CA ARG A 173 -5.49 -26.43 -1.10
C ARG A 173 -5.25 -26.47 0.40
N ASN A 174 -6.06 -27.26 1.11
CA ASN A 174 -5.94 -27.48 2.55
C ASN A 174 -6.14 -26.22 3.40
N LEU A 175 -6.80 -25.21 2.85
CA LEU A 175 -7.07 -23.93 3.50
C LEU A 175 -8.57 -23.74 3.67
N ARG A 176 -9.00 -23.18 4.79
CA ARG A 176 -10.40 -22.83 5.05
C ARG A 176 -10.74 -21.52 4.32
N GLU A 177 -11.89 -21.45 3.68
CA GLU A 177 -12.32 -20.25 2.95
C GLU A 177 -12.38 -19.00 3.83
N GLN A 178 -12.84 -19.14 5.09
CA GLN A 178 -12.93 -18.05 6.04
C GLN A 178 -11.56 -17.48 6.50
N SER A 179 -10.45 -18.15 6.20
CA SER A 179 -9.10 -17.66 6.47
C SER A 179 -8.67 -16.60 5.48
N LEU A 180 -9.29 -16.56 4.28
CA LEU A 180 -9.03 -15.54 3.27
C LEU A 180 -10.03 -14.39 3.38
N HIS A 181 -9.50 -13.18 3.40
CA HIS A 181 -10.23 -11.93 3.28
C HIS A 181 -9.31 -10.86 2.72
N ARG A 182 -9.87 -9.75 2.26
CA ARG A 182 -9.05 -8.62 1.82
C ARG A 182 -8.19 -8.10 2.96
N GLY A 183 -6.88 -7.95 2.71
CA GLY A 183 -5.90 -7.51 3.71
C GLY A 183 -5.32 -8.63 4.58
N CYS A 184 -5.75 -9.91 4.38
CA CYS A 184 -4.96 -11.01 4.94
C CYS A 184 -3.65 -11.16 4.19
N MET A 185 -2.66 -11.77 4.84
CA MET A 185 -1.30 -11.89 4.33
C MET A 185 -0.95 -13.35 4.10
N ILE A 186 -0.42 -13.67 2.93
CA ILE A 186 0.17 -14.98 2.64
C ILE A 186 1.68 -14.86 2.80
N CYS A 187 2.27 -15.74 3.59
CA CYS A 187 3.71 -15.79 3.90
C CYS A 187 4.21 -17.24 4.02
N VAL A 188 5.51 -17.40 4.22
CA VAL A 188 6.08 -18.72 4.56
C VAL A 188 5.74 -19.07 6.00
N PRO A 189 5.28 -20.31 6.30
CA PRO A 189 4.91 -20.67 7.65
C PRO A 189 6.05 -20.51 8.65
N GLY A 190 5.81 -19.75 9.72
CA GLY A 190 6.73 -19.64 10.86
C GLY A 190 8.08 -18.99 10.57
N ASP A 191 8.28 -18.32 9.44
CA ASP A 191 9.56 -17.68 9.10
C ASP A 191 9.81 -16.35 9.84
N GLY A 192 8.79 -15.80 10.50
CA GLY A 192 8.89 -14.56 11.26
C GLY A 192 8.95 -13.29 10.40
N ALA A 193 8.68 -13.39 9.09
CA ALA A 193 8.67 -12.24 8.17
C ALA A 193 7.62 -11.20 8.58
N LEU A 194 6.53 -11.64 9.21
CA LEU A 194 5.46 -10.80 9.71
C LEU A 194 5.26 -10.97 11.21
N VAL A 195 5.10 -9.86 11.91
CA VAL A 195 4.85 -9.83 13.36
C VAL A 195 3.53 -9.12 13.63
N GLY A 196 2.63 -9.78 14.35
CA GLY A 196 1.35 -9.19 14.77
C GLY A 196 1.51 -8.28 15.98
N HIS A 197 1.06 -7.04 15.88
CA HIS A 197 1.08 -6.03 16.92
C HIS A 197 -0.34 -5.80 17.43
N GLU A 198 -0.63 -6.18 18.68
CA GLU A 198 -1.86 -5.78 19.38
C GLU A 198 -1.81 -4.29 19.75
N SER A 199 -0.60 -3.79 20.03
CA SER A 199 -0.31 -2.38 20.27
C SER A 199 1.03 -2.04 19.63
N SER A 200 1.14 -0.81 19.09
CA SER A 200 2.37 -0.31 18.45
C SER A 200 2.74 1.05 18.99
N SER A 201 4.04 1.28 19.17
CA SER A 201 4.60 2.63 19.24
C SER A 201 5.29 2.97 17.91
N PHE A 202 5.21 4.21 17.49
CA PHE A 202 5.87 4.71 16.28
C PHE A 202 6.07 6.22 16.35
N ASP A 203 7.01 6.71 15.54
CA ASP A 203 7.17 8.15 15.32
C ASP A 203 6.26 8.56 14.17
N LEU A 204 5.36 9.53 14.42
CA LEU A 204 4.46 10.06 13.42
C LEU A 204 5.11 11.24 12.69
N GLU A 205 5.48 11.02 11.44
CA GLU A 205 5.85 12.09 10.50
C GLU A 205 4.55 12.70 9.97
N LEU A 206 4.18 13.88 10.50
CA LEU A 206 2.91 14.52 10.12
C LEU A 206 2.86 14.80 8.62
N ALA A 207 1.70 14.52 8.04
CA ALA A 207 1.43 14.82 6.64
C ALA A 207 1.50 16.35 6.39
N PRO A 208 2.04 16.79 5.25
CA PRO A 208 1.96 18.18 4.84
C PRO A 208 0.53 18.71 4.90
N PHE A 209 0.37 19.94 5.35
CA PHE A 209 -0.93 20.62 5.51
C PHE A 209 -1.88 20.01 6.55
N GLN A 210 -1.50 18.93 7.25
CA GLN A 210 -2.29 18.42 8.35
C GLN A 210 -2.29 19.42 9.51
N ARG A 211 -3.49 19.83 9.93
CA ARG A 211 -3.69 20.82 11.02
C ARG A 211 -4.28 20.21 12.27
N LYS A 212 -4.84 19.00 12.14
CA LYS A 212 -5.42 18.29 13.26
C LYS A 212 -4.31 17.58 14.02
N GLU A 213 -4.24 17.81 15.32
CA GLU A 213 -3.36 17.07 16.22
C GLU A 213 -4.10 15.84 16.75
N LEU A 214 -3.35 14.76 16.96
CA LEU A 214 -3.89 13.58 17.63
C LEU A 214 -4.05 13.82 19.13
N SER A 215 -5.05 13.22 19.70
CA SER A 215 -5.31 13.21 21.14
C SER A 215 -5.48 11.78 21.65
N ILE A 216 -5.16 11.55 22.92
CA ILE A 216 -5.43 10.26 23.57
C ILE A 216 -6.92 9.94 23.48
N GLY A 217 -7.24 8.73 23.02
CA GLY A 217 -8.60 8.29 22.78
C GLY A 217 -9.09 8.46 21.34
N ASP A 218 -8.35 9.18 20.49
CA ASP A 218 -8.71 9.32 19.07
C ASP A 218 -8.68 7.96 18.36
N VAL A 219 -9.67 7.78 17.48
CA VAL A 219 -9.71 6.61 16.58
C VAL A 219 -8.88 6.91 15.35
N VAL A 220 -7.93 6.04 15.07
CA VAL A 220 -7.08 6.10 13.88
C VAL A 220 -7.14 4.78 13.12
N HIS A 221 -6.68 4.82 11.88
CA HIS A 221 -6.57 3.63 11.04
C HIS A 221 -5.14 3.53 10.51
N ALA A 222 -4.56 2.33 10.57
CA ALA A 222 -3.31 2.02 9.88
C ALA A 222 -3.62 1.40 8.52
N ALA A 223 -3.05 1.96 7.46
CA ALA A 223 -3.03 1.37 6.12
C ALA A 223 -1.63 0.86 5.84
N SER A 224 -1.48 -0.43 5.61
CA SER A 224 -0.21 -1.11 5.32
C SER A 224 -0.47 -2.47 4.69
N ASP A 225 0.20 -2.80 3.58
CA ASP A 225 0.11 -4.09 2.90
C ASP A 225 -1.36 -4.56 2.72
N LEU A 226 -2.22 -3.68 2.19
CA LEU A 226 -3.68 -3.83 2.01
C LEU A 226 -4.50 -4.00 3.29
N GLN A 227 -3.87 -4.03 4.45
CA GLN A 227 -4.56 -3.96 5.73
C GLN A 227 -5.16 -2.56 5.94
N PHE A 228 -6.27 -2.49 6.65
CA PHE A 228 -6.86 -1.25 7.12
C PHE A 228 -7.38 -1.46 8.54
N THR A 229 -6.45 -1.40 9.48
CA THR A 229 -6.68 -1.78 10.87
C THR A 229 -7.07 -0.56 11.70
N VAL A 230 -8.15 -0.72 12.46
CA VAL A 230 -8.65 0.32 13.38
C VAL A 230 -7.90 0.24 14.70
N GLY A 231 -7.59 1.38 15.28
CA GLY A 231 -6.99 1.45 16.60
C GLY A 231 -7.33 2.74 17.32
N ARG A 232 -6.91 2.81 18.56
CA ARG A 232 -7.15 3.95 19.43
C ARG A 232 -5.84 4.44 20.02
N VAL A 233 -5.61 5.74 19.93
CA VAL A 233 -4.43 6.38 20.52
C VAL A 233 -4.47 6.21 22.03
N SER A 234 -3.47 5.54 22.60
CA SER A 234 -3.33 5.27 24.03
C SER A 234 -2.18 6.04 24.69
N GLY A 235 -1.23 6.56 23.90
CA GLY A 235 -0.12 7.37 24.39
C GLY A 235 0.40 8.36 23.36
N LEU A 236 0.87 9.51 23.84
CA LEU A 236 1.48 10.58 23.03
C LEU A 236 2.64 11.19 23.80
N GLU A 237 3.82 11.24 23.17
CA GLU A 237 5.00 11.92 23.71
C GLU A 237 5.83 12.52 22.56
N GLY A 238 5.72 13.84 22.35
CA GLY A 238 6.33 14.51 21.19
C GLY A 238 5.79 13.96 19.87
N SER A 239 6.66 13.42 19.01
CA SER A 239 6.28 12.73 17.77
C SER A 239 5.90 11.26 17.99
N SER A 240 6.19 10.69 19.15
CA SER A 240 5.92 9.30 19.46
C SER A 240 4.45 9.10 19.79
N VAL A 241 3.82 8.15 19.11
CA VAL A 241 2.41 7.78 19.25
C VAL A 241 2.31 6.31 19.61
N VAL A 242 1.48 5.99 20.60
CA VAL A 242 1.13 4.60 20.94
C VAL A 242 -0.33 4.38 20.54
N VAL A 243 -0.59 3.29 19.84
CA VAL A 243 -1.93 2.90 19.39
C VAL A 243 -2.20 1.46 19.77
N ASP A 244 -3.34 1.24 20.42
CA ASP A 244 -3.90 -0.09 20.66
C ASP A 244 -4.84 -0.44 19.49
N TRP A 245 -4.61 -1.58 18.86
CA TRP A 245 -5.33 -2.01 17.66
C TRP A 245 -6.51 -2.91 18.01
N ASP A 246 -7.66 -2.72 17.34
CA ASP A 246 -8.86 -3.56 17.54
C ASP A 246 -8.65 -5.00 17.05
N SER A 247 -7.72 -5.20 16.12
CA SER A 247 -7.20 -6.49 15.66
C SER A 247 -5.71 -6.34 15.36
N PRO A 248 -4.90 -7.40 15.44
CA PRO A 248 -3.45 -7.29 15.22
C PRO A 248 -3.11 -6.62 13.90
N LEU A 249 -2.26 -5.60 13.95
CA LEU A 249 -1.63 -5.01 12.76
C LEU A 249 -0.38 -5.82 12.43
N TRP A 250 -0.33 -6.43 11.26
CA TRP A 250 0.81 -7.24 10.85
C TRP A 250 1.86 -6.38 10.18
N ILE A 251 3.04 -6.35 10.77
CA ILE A 251 4.19 -5.53 10.38
C ILE A 251 5.34 -6.44 9.96
N ARG A 252 6.09 -6.04 8.95
CA ARG A 252 7.28 -6.76 8.49
C ARG A 252 8.36 -6.71 9.57
N GLY A 253 8.90 -7.88 9.91
CA GLY A 253 9.89 -8.02 10.97
C GLY A 253 11.21 -7.30 10.74
N ASP A 254 11.52 -6.97 9.47
CA ASP A 254 12.69 -6.19 9.05
C ASP A 254 12.50 -4.66 9.16
N GLY A 255 11.31 -4.20 9.58
CA GLY A 255 10.97 -2.78 9.71
C GLY A 255 10.68 -2.06 8.39
N SER A 256 10.61 -2.77 7.26
CA SER A 256 10.37 -2.18 5.94
C SER A 256 8.90 -1.84 5.65
N SER A 257 7.98 -2.09 6.59
CA SER A 257 6.57 -1.75 6.42
C SER A 257 6.36 -0.26 6.18
N ARG A 258 5.59 0.06 5.16
CA ARG A 258 5.05 1.40 4.96
C ARG A 258 3.70 1.47 5.65
N VAL A 259 3.59 2.32 6.66
CA VAL A 259 2.36 2.46 7.43
C VAL A 259 1.89 3.90 7.35
N LEU A 260 0.72 4.11 6.76
CA LEU A 260 0.03 5.41 6.79
C LEU A 260 -0.98 5.43 7.93
N ILE A 261 -0.96 6.50 8.70
CA ILE A 261 -1.96 6.76 9.74
C ILE A 261 -3.03 7.68 9.18
N VAL A 262 -4.27 7.25 9.30
CA VAL A 262 -5.43 7.94 8.72
C VAL A 262 -6.49 8.14 9.80
N GLN A 263 -7.12 9.31 9.80
CA GLN A 263 -8.26 9.63 10.64
C GLN A 263 -9.42 10.05 9.75
N LEU A 264 -10.46 9.20 9.65
CA LEU A 264 -11.52 9.34 8.63
C LEU A 264 -12.40 10.59 8.82
N ASP A 265 -12.47 11.12 10.03
CA ASP A 265 -13.23 12.35 10.38
C ASP A 265 -12.38 13.63 10.26
N ALA A 266 -11.09 13.53 9.98
CA ALA A 266 -10.19 14.68 9.79
C ALA A 266 -10.33 15.26 8.37
N VAL A 267 -11.49 15.89 8.10
CA VAL A 267 -11.76 16.53 6.78
C VAL A 267 -11.25 17.97 6.82
N PRO A 268 -10.62 18.47 5.76
CA PRO A 268 -10.45 17.90 4.40
C PRO A 268 -9.23 17.01 4.20
N MET A 269 -8.36 16.82 5.20
CA MET A 269 -7.13 16.02 5.14
C MET A 269 -7.23 14.84 6.11
N ARG A 270 -7.56 13.65 5.60
CA ARG A 270 -7.71 12.42 6.41
C ARG A 270 -6.38 11.71 6.68
N VAL A 271 -5.37 11.95 5.84
CA VAL A 271 -4.01 11.42 6.06
C VAL A 271 -3.36 12.20 7.20
N MET A 272 -3.10 11.53 8.32
CA MET A 272 -2.41 12.13 9.47
C MET A 272 -0.90 12.18 9.24
N GLY A 273 -0.36 11.18 8.58
CA GLY A 273 1.06 11.09 8.28
C GLY A 273 1.53 9.67 8.04
N ARG A 274 2.85 9.52 8.02
CA ARG A 274 3.54 8.24 7.92
C ARG A 274 4.10 7.84 9.28
N ALA A 275 3.89 6.59 9.67
CA ALA A 275 4.55 6.01 10.83
C ALA A 275 5.94 5.49 10.44
N SER A 276 6.95 5.89 11.19
CA SER A 276 8.32 5.36 11.13
C SER A 276 8.69 4.70 12.47
N ASN A 277 9.72 3.86 12.47
CA ASN A 277 10.19 3.15 13.68
C ASN A 277 9.06 2.39 14.39
N VAL A 278 8.21 1.69 13.63
CA VAL A 278 7.07 0.95 14.20
C VAL A 278 7.56 -0.21 15.04
N GLN A 279 7.22 -0.21 16.32
CA GLN A 279 7.63 -1.23 17.29
C GLN A 279 6.41 -1.80 18.01
N LYS A 280 6.47 -3.09 18.31
CA LYS A 280 5.48 -3.74 19.16
C LYS A 280 5.63 -3.27 20.59
N THR A 281 4.52 -2.84 21.22
CA THR A 281 4.45 -2.50 22.63
C THR A 281 3.59 -3.52 23.37
N GLY A 282 4.07 -4.01 24.50
CA GLY A 282 3.37 -4.98 25.36
C GLY A 282 3.90 -6.39 25.23
#